data_357a1ddbac7765d8bd3e3ea9393ecb58
#
_entry.id   357a1ddbac7765d8bd3e3ea9393ecb58
#
_cell.length_a   1.000
_cell.length_b   1.000
_cell.length_c   1.000
_cell.angle_alpha   90.00
_cell.angle_beta   90.00
_cell.angle_gamma   90.00
#
_symmetry.space_group_name_H-M   'P 1'
#
loop_
_entity.id
_entity.type
_entity.pdbx_description
1 polymer ?
#
loop_
_entity_poly.entity_id
_entity_poly.type
_entity_poly.pdbx_seq_one_letter_code
_entity_poly.pdbx_strand_id
1 'polypeptide(L)'
;MKILIATLRILLLLTGCGGETVSAYRQVSPEEAAAMMGTETDCVILDVRTQAEYEQGHIPGAVCVPNEAIGTEEIPALPDKEQLILVYCRSGNRSKQAAQKLANLGYTNIVEFGGILSWTGETVSGSEQ
;
A
#
# COMPACT_ATOMS: atom_id res chain seq x y z
N MET A 1 -33.80 53.56 -13.80
CA MET A 1 -34.12 52.14 -13.93
C MET A 1 -32.96 51.33 -13.44
N LYS A 2 -33.14 50.73 -12.34
CA LYS A 2 -32.11 49.80 -11.81
C LYS A 2 -32.48 48.40 -12.25
N ILE A 3 -31.65 47.83 -13.13
CA ILE A 3 -31.79 46.43 -13.51
C ILE A 3 -31.12 45.62 -12.45
N LEU A 4 -31.91 44.91 -11.63
CA LEU A 4 -31.43 43.91 -10.71
C LEU A 4 -31.08 42.67 -11.52
N ILE A 5 -29.79 42.51 -11.78
CA ILE A 5 -29.30 41.24 -12.29
C ILE A 5 -29.19 40.30 -11.08
N ALA A 6 -30.22 39.49 -10.92
CA ALA A 6 -30.17 38.38 -10.01
C ALA A 6 -29.17 37.35 -10.59
N THR A 7 -27.94 37.40 -10.13
CA THR A 7 -27.03 36.32 -10.41
C THR A 7 -27.49 35.08 -9.66
N LEU A 8 -28.18 34.25 -10.39
CA LEU A 8 -28.52 32.91 -9.92
C LEU A 8 -27.20 32.14 -9.80
N ARG A 9 -26.65 32.12 -8.60
CA ARG A 9 -25.57 31.20 -8.28
C ARG A 9 -26.19 29.82 -8.28
N ILE A 10 -26.04 29.11 -9.37
CA ILE A 10 -26.23 27.68 -9.38
C ILE A 10 -25.10 27.10 -8.53
N LEU A 11 -25.39 26.87 -7.29
CA LEU A 11 -24.57 26.06 -6.42
C LEU A 11 -24.69 24.64 -6.96
N LEU A 12 -23.74 24.26 -7.81
CA LEU A 12 -23.61 22.88 -8.23
C LEU A 12 -23.14 22.13 -6.99
N LEU A 13 -24.08 21.60 -6.26
CA LEU A 13 -23.82 20.59 -5.25
C LEU A 13 -23.34 19.36 -6.02
N LEU A 14 -22.04 19.28 -6.20
CA LEU A 14 -21.38 18.03 -6.48
C LEU A 14 -21.62 17.16 -5.24
N THR A 15 -22.78 16.53 -5.20
CA THR A 15 -22.96 15.39 -4.34
C THR A 15 -21.99 14.35 -4.86
N GLY A 16 -20.86 14.24 -4.20
CA GLY A 16 -19.94 13.16 -4.45
C GLY A 16 -20.75 11.88 -4.45
N CYS A 17 -20.77 11.18 -5.55
CA CYS A 17 -21.45 9.91 -5.64
C CYS A 17 -20.88 8.96 -4.59
N GLY A 18 -21.63 8.72 -3.52
CA GLY A 18 -21.37 7.59 -2.66
C GLY A 18 -21.51 6.33 -3.51
N GLY A 19 -20.42 5.64 -3.80
CA GLY A 19 -20.43 4.45 -4.63
C GLY A 19 -19.13 4.20 -5.37
N GLU A 20 -18.24 5.16 -5.44
CA GLU A 20 -16.89 4.90 -5.89
C GLU A 20 -16.12 4.22 -4.75
N THR A 21 -15.81 2.94 -4.94
CA THR A 21 -14.77 2.29 -4.16
C THR A 21 -13.46 2.97 -4.51
N VAL A 22 -13.12 4.01 -3.78
CA VAL A 22 -11.78 4.57 -3.82
C VAL A 22 -10.85 3.47 -3.37
N SER A 23 -9.97 3.02 -4.25
CA SER A 23 -8.90 2.11 -3.89
C SER A 23 -8.13 2.76 -2.74
N ALA A 24 -8.19 2.18 -1.55
CA ALA A 24 -7.56 2.71 -0.36
C ALA A 24 -6.03 2.48 -0.37
N TYR A 25 -5.49 1.93 -1.43
CA TYR A 25 -4.08 1.77 -1.69
C TYR A 25 -3.77 2.03 -3.17
N ARG A 26 -2.53 2.36 -3.46
CA ARG A 26 -2.03 2.54 -4.83
C ARG A 26 -1.37 1.26 -5.33
N GLN A 27 -1.40 1.05 -6.63
CA GLN A 27 -0.66 -0.01 -7.30
C GLN A 27 0.41 0.60 -8.20
N VAL A 28 1.61 0.06 -8.12
CA VAL A 28 2.74 0.46 -8.96
C VAL A 28 3.44 -0.79 -9.52
N SER A 29 4.29 -0.60 -10.50
CA SER A 29 5.15 -1.68 -11.01
C SER A 29 6.29 -1.97 -10.02
N PRO A 30 6.91 -3.16 -10.11
CA PRO A 30 8.12 -3.45 -9.33
C PRO A 30 9.25 -2.45 -9.57
N GLU A 31 9.39 -1.95 -10.78
CA GLU A 31 10.40 -0.94 -11.15
C GLU A 31 10.12 0.40 -10.48
N GLU A 32 8.87 0.82 -10.45
CA GLU A 32 8.45 2.04 -9.74
C GLU A 32 8.68 1.90 -8.23
N ALA A 33 8.35 0.73 -7.67
CA ALA A 33 8.61 0.45 -6.26
C ALA A 33 10.10 0.49 -5.93
N ALA A 34 10.96 -0.07 -6.79
CA ALA A 34 12.40 -0.02 -6.63
C ALA A 34 12.91 1.44 -6.62
N ALA A 35 12.38 2.29 -7.49
CA ALA A 35 12.71 3.70 -7.52
C ALA A 35 12.27 4.41 -6.22
N MET A 36 11.10 4.09 -5.69
CA MET A 36 10.60 4.62 -4.42
C MET A 36 11.50 4.20 -3.26
N MET A 37 11.97 2.95 -3.22
CA MET A 37 12.92 2.46 -2.21
C MET A 37 14.23 3.23 -2.21
N GLY A 38 14.68 3.69 -3.37
CA GLY A 38 15.90 4.48 -3.52
C GLY A 38 15.77 5.94 -3.11
N THR A 39 14.58 6.51 -3.16
CA THR A 39 14.33 7.93 -2.86
C THR A 39 13.66 8.16 -1.51
N GLU A 40 12.89 7.19 -1.00
CA GLU A 40 12.14 7.30 0.25
C GLU A 40 12.87 6.54 1.36
N THR A 41 13.56 7.29 2.22
CA THR A 41 14.39 6.70 3.30
C THR A 41 13.57 6.09 4.44
N ASP A 42 12.32 6.51 4.61
CA ASP A 42 11.45 6.10 5.72
C ASP A 42 10.34 5.11 5.31
N CYS A 43 10.50 4.44 4.19
CA CYS A 43 9.52 3.45 3.78
C CYS A 43 9.74 2.09 4.46
N VAL A 44 8.66 1.38 4.70
CA VAL A 44 8.67 -0.03 5.12
C VAL A 44 8.41 -0.89 3.89
N ILE A 45 9.26 -1.84 3.63
CA ILE A 45 9.04 -2.88 2.62
C ILE A 45 8.41 -4.07 3.34
N LEU A 46 7.19 -4.41 2.96
CA LEU A 46 6.40 -5.41 3.66
C LEU A 46 6.19 -6.65 2.81
N ASP A 47 6.77 -7.75 3.24
CA ASP A 47 6.56 -9.07 2.65
C ASP A 47 5.39 -9.75 3.38
N VAL A 48 4.32 -10.03 2.65
CA VAL A 48 3.11 -10.63 3.23
C VAL A 48 2.97 -12.11 2.89
N ARG A 49 4.06 -12.73 2.45
CA ARG A 49 4.16 -14.17 2.26
C ARG A 49 4.32 -14.87 3.61
N THR A 50 4.45 -16.19 3.59
CA THR A 50 4.76 -16.95 4.80
C THR A 50 6.20 -16.67 5.26
N GLN A 51 6.46 -16.92 6.54
CA GLN A 51 7.82 -16.81 7.09
C GLN A 51 8.81 -17.73 6.36
N ALA A 52 8.40 -18.94 6.00
CA ALA A 52 9.23 -19.87 5.25
C ALA A 52 9.60 -19.35 3.85
N GLU A 53 8.65 -18.75 3.15
CA GLU A 53 8.91 -18.11 1.84
C GLU A 53 9.89 -16.94 2.00
N TYR A 54 9.68 -16.10 3.00
CA TYR A 54 10.55 -14.97 3.31
C TYR A 54 12.01 -15.43 3.54
N GLU A 55 12.21 -16.45 4.34
CA GLU A 55 13.55 -16.98 4.65
C GLU A 55 14.27 -17.57 3.44
N GLN A 56 13.54 -18.10 2.48
CA GLN A 56 14.11 -18.62 1.23
C GLN A 56 14.65 -17.54 0.32
N GLY A 57 14.11 -16.33 0.41
CA GLY A 57 14.56 -15.18 -0.37
C GLY A 57 13.55 -14.05 -0.27
N HIS A 58 14.01 -12.86 0.06
CA HIS A 58 13.19 -11.66 0.17
C HIS A 58 13.94 -10.43 -0.30
N ILE A 59 13.22 -9.36 -0.54
CA ILE A 59 13.81 -8.06 -0.90
C ILE A 59 14.60 -7.52 0.30
N PRO A 60 15.86 -7.07 0.11
CA PRO A 60 16.66 -6.54 1.20
C PRO A 60 15.93 -5.43 1.97
N GLY A 61 15.95 -5.50 3.29
CA GLY A 61 15.27 -4.56 4.18
C GLY A 61 13.80 -4.87 4.42
N ALA A 62 13.21 -5.86 3.75
CA ALA A 62 11.82 -6.22 3.95
C ALA A 62 11.59 -6.85 5.32
N VAL A 63 10.45 -6.50 5.92
CA VAL A 63 9.94 -7.18 7.12
C VAL A 63 8.80 -8.09 6.72
N CYS A 64 8.68 -9.23 7.40
CA CYS A 64 7.65 -10.22 7.10
C CYS A 64 6.49 -10.09 8.08
N VAL A 65 5.30 -9.84 7.54
CA VAL A 65 4.03 -9.98 8.26
C VAL A 65 3.09 -10.75 7.34
N PRO A 66 2.92 -12.05 7.54
CA PRO A 66 2.08 -12.85 6.66
C PRO A 66 0.67 -12.31 6.53
N ASN A 67 0.10 -12.40 5.34
CA ASN A 67 -1.25 -11.91 5.05
C ASN A 67 -2.29 -12.45 6.05
N GLU A 68 -2.16 -13.72 6.45
CA GLU A 68 -3.07 -14.36 7.41
C GLU A 68 -2.98 -13.75 8.82
N ALA A 69 -1.86 -13.11 9.14
CA ALA A 69 -1.66 -12.46 10.43
C ALA A 69 -2.21 -11.03 10.46
N ILE A 70 -2.54 -10.45 9.31
CA ILE A 70 -3.15 -9.13 9.21
C ILE A 70 -4.66 -9.30 9.38
N GLY A 71 -5.16 -8.87 10.51
CA GLY A 71 -6.58 -8.95 10.87
C GLY A 71 -7.13 -7.60 11.26
N THR A 72 -7.77 -7.55 12.42
CA THR A 72 -8.39 -6.33 12.97
C THR A 72 -7.55 -5.68 14.06
N GLU A 73 -6.48 -6.34 14.49
CA GLU A 73 -5.62 -5.87 15.57
C GLU A 73 -4.46 -5.03 15.04
N GLU A 74 -3.89 -4.22 15.93
CA GLU A 74 -2.70 -3.44 15.65
C GLU A 74 -1.52 -4.35 15.29
N ILE A 75 -0.69 -3.89 14.37
CA ILE A 75 0.51 -4.59 13.92
C ILE A 75 1.73 -3.91 14.56
N PRO A 76 2.39 -4.56 15.53
CA PRO A 76 3.53 -3.94 16.24
C PRO A 76 4.68 -3.51 15.31
N ALA A 77 4.91 -4.24 14.23
CA ALA A 77 5.93 -3.91 13.24
C ALA A 77 5.61 -2.64 12.42
N LEU A 78 4.36 -2.18 12.44
CA LEU A 78 3.87 -1.04 11.68
C LEU A 78 3.17 -0.04 12.62
N PRO A 79 3.92 0.64 13.49
CA PRO A 79 3.31 1.53 14.50
C PRO A 79 2.81 2.85 13.91
N ASP A 80 3.34 3.30 12.78
CA ASP A 80 2.99 4.57 12.16
C ASP A 80 1.99 4.36 11.01
N LYS A 81 0.76 4.82 11.20
CA LYS A 81 -0.33 4.69 10.23
C LYS A 81 -0.13 5.54 8.96
N GLU A 82 0.73 6.53 9.01
CA GLU A 82 1.01 7.43 7.88
C GLU A 82 2.28 7.05 7.13
N GLN A 83 3.04 6.11 7.64
CA GLN A 83 4.28 5.66 7.03
C GLN A 83 4.02 5.02 5.65
N LEU A 84 4.91 5.30 4.70
CA LEU A 84 4.87 4.65 3.39
C LEU A 84 5.17 3.15 3.55
N ILE A 85 4.24 2.33 3.11
CA ILE A 85 4.36 0.86 3.15
C ILE A 85 4.33 0.34 1.72
N LEU A 86 5.41 -0.31 1.31
CA LEU A 86 5.52 -0.97 0.02
C LEU A 86 5.27 -2.47 0.22
N VAL A 87 4.15 -2.97 -0.29
CA VAL A 87 3.64 -4.31 -0.01
C VAL A 87 3.83 -5.23 -1.21
N TYR A 88 4.37 -6.40 -0.99
CA TYR A 88 4.49 -7.43 -2.01
C TYR A 88 4.22 -8.82 -1.46
N CYS A 89 3.94 -9.75 -2.36
CA CYS A 89 3.86 -11.18 -2.05
C CYS A 89 4.61 -12.00 -3.11
N ARG A 90 4.13 -13.17 -3.46
CA ARG A 90 4.76 -14.00 -4.51
C ARG A 90 4.33 -13.56 -5.91
N SER A 91 3.02 -13.46 -6.16
CA SER A 91 2.43 -13.19 -7.48
C SER A 91 1.46 -12.00 -7.50
N GLY A 92 1.16 -11.40 -6.35
CA GLY A 92 0.30 -10.22 -6.24
C GLY A 92 -1.07 -10.44 -5.60
N ASN A 93 -1.54 -11.67 -5.41
CA ASN A 93 -2.87 -11.93 -4.85
C ASN A 93 -2.94 -11.61 -3.35
N ARG A 94 -2.02 -12.14 -2.56
CA ARG A 94 -1.96 -11.90 -1.11
C ARG A 94 -1.66 -10.45 -0.79
N SER A 95 -0.80 -9.80 -1.58
CA SER A 95 -0.42 -8.40 -1.37
C SER A 95 -1.60 -7.44 -1.58
N LYS A 96 -2.48 -7.71 -2.53
CA LYS A 96 -3.71 -6.93 -2.70
C LYS A 96 -4.66 -7.10 -1.53
N GLN A 97 -4.83 -8.32 -1.03
CA GLN A 97 -5.63 -8.60 0.14
C GLN A 97 -5.05 -7.90 1.38
N ALA A 98 -3.74 -8.02 1.59
CA ALA A 98 -3.04 -7.38 2.69
C ALA A 98 -3.14 -5.86 2.62
N ALA A 99 -2.95 -5.27 1.45
CA ALA A 99 -3.08 -3.83 1.25
C ALA A 99 -4.48 -3.33 1.63
N GLN A 100 -5.53 -4.06 1.25
CA GLN A 100 -6.89 -3.71 1.64
C GLN A 100 -7.12 -3.84 3.15
N LYS A 101 -6.59 -4.89 3.77
CA LYS A 101 -6.66 -5.07 5.22
C LYS A 101 -5.95 -3.93 5.97
N LEU A 102 -4.78 -3.54 5.50
CA LEU A 102 -4.04 -2.41 6.06
C LEU A 102 -4.84 -1.11 5.94
N ALA A 103 -5.44 -0.86 4.81
CA ALA A 103 -6.32 0.30 4.62
C ALA A 103 -7.49 0.29 5.61
N ASN A 104 -8.09 -0.86 5.82
CA ASN A 104 -9.19 -1.03 6.79
C ASN A 104 -8.73 -0.77 8.23
N LEU A 105 -7.45 -1.01 8.53
CA LEU A 105 -6.85 -0.71 9.83
C LEU A 105 -6.47 0.76 10.01
N GLY A 106 -6.62 1.59 8.97
CA GLY A 106 -6.34 3.02 9.03
C GLY A 106 -4.97 3.45 8.52
N TYR A 107 -4.20 2.55 7.90
CA TYR A 107 -2.98 2.93 7.20
C TYR A 107 -3.33 3.73 5.94
N THR A 108 -2.69 4.87 5.76
CA THR A 108 -3.06 5.86 4.73
C THR A 108 -2.12 5.95 3.56
N ASN A 109 -0.97 5.29 3.61
CA ASN A 109 0.07 5.44 2.60
C ASN A 109 0.62 4.07 2.15
N ILE A 110 -0.24 3.32 1.49
CA ILE A 110 0.01 1.93 1.08
C ILE A 110 0.23 1.87 -0.42
N VAL A 111 1.32 1.23 -0.82
CA VAL A 111 1.67 0.99 -2.23
C VAL A 111 1.91 -0.50 -2.41
N GLU A 112 1.09 -1.14 -3.24
CA GLU A 112 1.19 -2.56 -3.58
C GLU A 112 1.89 -2.69 -4.93
N PHE A 113 2.89 -3.57 -5.04
CA PHE A 113 3.68 -3.65 -6.26
C PHE A 113 3.83 -5.08 -6.83
N GLY A 114 2.90 -5.95 -6.51
CA GLY A 114 2.85 -7.29 -7.11
C GLY A 114 3.63 -8.33 -6.33
N GLY A 115 4.49 -9.06 -7.00
CA GLY A 115 5.15 -10.19 -6.40
C GLY A 115 6.63 -10.31 -6.73
N ILE A 116 7.32 -11.07 -5.88
CA ILE A 116 8.76 -11.32 -6.02
C ILE A 116 9.10 -12.05 -7.35
N LEU A 117 8.13 -12.73 -7.96
CA LEU A 117 8.35 -13.37 -9.26
C LEU A 117 8.65 -12.36 -10.37
N SER A 118 8.17 -11.14 -10.24
CA SER A 118 8.42 -10.03 -11.18
C SER A 118 9.50 -9.06 -10.71
N TRP A 119 10.10 -9.33 -9.57
CA TRP A 119 11.16 -8.51 -9.00
C TRP A 119 12.49 -8.82 -9.69
N THR A 120 13.19 -7.79 -10.18
CA THR A 120 14.47 -7.92 -10.88
C THR A 120 15.66 -7.45 -10.04
N GLY A 121 15.41 -6.92 -8.85
CA GLY A 121 16.45 -6.47 -7.94
C GLY A 121 17.06 -7.60 -7.13
N GLU A 122 17.91 -7.24 -6.18
CA GLU A 122 18.53 -8.18 -5.26
C GLU A 122 17.50 -8.86 -4.35
N THR A 123 17.83 -10.08 -3.95
CA THR A 123 17.18 -10.78 -2.84
C THR A 123 18.22 -11.29 -1.88
N VAL A 124 17.84 -11.38 -0.62
CA VAL A 124 18.66 -11.97 0.45
C VAL A 124 17.89 -13.10 1.09
N SER A 125 18.59 -14.04 1.71
CA SER A 125 17.96 -15.21 2.34
C SER A 125 18.22 -15.21 3.85
N GLY A 126 17.45 -16.04 4.57
CA GLY A 126 17.53 -16.13 6.01
C GLY A 126 16.60 -15.16 6.73
N SER A 127 16.84 -14.95 8.01
CA SER A 127 16.06 -14.03 8.85
C SER A 127 16.61 -12.60 8.85
N GLU A 128 17.65 -12.33 8.10
CA GLU A 128 18.25 -11.00 7.99
C GLU A 128 17.36 -10.07 7.15
N GLN A 129 17.23 -8.83 7.62
CA GLN A 129 16.52 -7.76 6.94
C GLN A 129 17.39 -7.03 5.93
#